data_a296987dafc79d3e586f033e39b41660
#
_entry.id   a296987dafc79d3e586f033e39b41660
#
_cell.length_a   1.000
_cell.length_b   1.000
_cell.length_c   1.000
_cell.angle_alpha   90.00
_cell.angle_beta   90.00
_cell.angle_gamma   90.00
#
_symmetry.space_group_name_H-M   'P 1'
#
loop_
_entity.id
_entity.type
_entity.pdbx_description
1 polymer ?
#
loop_
_entity_poly.entity_id
_entity_poly.type
_entity_poly.pdbx_seq_one_letter_code
_entity_poly.pdbx_strand_id
1 'polypeptide(L)'
;MGTIEGVEIELIGIDTLSHDLAFLYPHIAKDELGIEIDTNQFFEVEDFVKSYDANGINAPINCDFLHRESEFTETCTSIINNKVTILTGASGIGKTRLALEVCRQQDNGKTKVFCVKSNGNFLYEDIKYYISDSGKYLIFFDDVNMVVSLDNVLDTILTLPTDFDVKLLFSVRDYAKERVIDAVSRYVLPNIIEIGRFKDDEIKDILKSDLEIVNPDYLKKIAEIANGNIRLAFLAGMRSINDGYQAIRNAEDIFKNYYGRIIDEAKLTKEDILMLFFISIAGPVKHNENQLYSEMKNLYGKKILEDDIIENLYSLELVDWFKNEITKIADQSFGNYILYYVLFEKRWIS
;
A
#
# COMPACT_ATOMS: atom_id res chain seq x y z
N MET A 1 39.30 -9.36 -29.28
CA MET A 1 39.64 -7.96 -28.96
C MET A 1 40.44 -7.40 -30.13
N GLY A 2 40.02 -6.29 -30.67
CA GLY A 2 40.71 -5.52 -31.71
C GLY A 2 40.93 -4.10 -31.25
N THR A 3 41.99 -3.43 -31.69
CA THR A 3 42.21 -2.01 -31.38
C THR A 3 42.23 -1.22 -32.68
N ILE A 4 41.48 -0.13 -32.72
CA ILE A 4 41.61 0.92 -33.75
C ILE A 4 42.12 2.14 -33.02
N GLU A 5 43.25 2.71 -33.42
CA GLU A 5 43.96 3.87 -32.84
C GLU A 5 43.22 4.57 -31.69
N GLY A 6 43.49 4.15 -30.42
CA GLY A 6 42.90 4.74 -29.22
C GLY A 6 41.52 4.26 -28.82
N VAL A 7 40.94 3.27 -29.50
CA VAL A 7 39.66 2.66 -29.19
C VAL A 7 39.83 1.19 -28.91
N GLU A 8 39.39 0.73 -27.76
CA GLU A 8 39.32 -0.69 -27.43
C GLU A 8 37.99 -1.25 -27.97
N ILE A 9 38.05 -2.32 -28.74
CA ILE A 9 36.86 -2.95 -29.34
C ILE A 9 36.65 -4.29 -28.65
N GLU A 10 35.49 -4.42 -28.00
CA GLU A 10 35.01 -5.66 -27.42
C GLU A 10 33.86 -6.22 -28.26
N LEU A 11 33.89 -7.51 -28.56
CA LEU A 11 32.77 -8.21 -29.20
C LEU A 11 31.90 -8.81 -28.10
N ILE A 12 30.68 -8.30 -27.96
CA ILE A 12 29.69 -8.84 -27.03
C ILE A 12 28.57 -9.53 -27.81
N GLY A 13 28.06 -10.65 -27.28
CA GLY A 13 26.92 -11.35 -27.84
C GLY A 13 25.63 -10.58 -27.59
N ILE A 14 24.55 -10.89 -28.34
CA ILE A 14 23.25 -10.24 -28.21
C ILE A 14 22.64 -10.44 -26.82
N ASP A 15 22.86 -11.60 -26.21
CA ASP A 15 22.37 -11.89 -24.84
C ASP A 15 23.06 -11.01 -23.79
N THR A 16 24.40 -10.84 -23.93
CA THR A 16 25.17 -9.95 -23.05
C THR A 16 24.76 -8.50 -23.26
N LEU A 17 24.59 -8.06 -24.52
CA LEU A 17 24.13 -6.70 -24.82
C LEU A 17 22.73 -6.45 -24.27
N SER A 18 21.81 -7.40 -24.44
CA SER A 18 20.43 -7.29 -23.91
C SER A 18 20.42 -7.21 -22.39
N HIS A 19 21.25 -8.05 -21.73
CA HIS A 19 21.44 -8.00 -20.29
C HIS A 19 21.99 -6.64 -19.84
N ASP A 20 23.06 -6.16 -20.48
CA ASP A 20 23.71 -4.91 -20.12
C ASP A 20 22.76 -3.70 -20.33
N LEU A 21 21.99 -3.69 -21.42
CA LEU A 21 20.99 -2.66 -21.66
C LEU A 21 19.89 -2.69 -20.58
N ALA A 22 19.40 -3.87 -20.22
CA ALA A 22 18.35 -4.01 -19.24
C ALA A 22 18.81 -3.68 -17.79
N PHE A 23 20.02 -4.09 -17.42
CA PHE A 23 20.48 -4.03 -16.03
C PHE A 23 21.48 -2.91 -15.74
N LEU A 24 22.34 -2.55 -16.72
CA LEU A 24 23.35 -1.51 -16.51
C LEU A 24 22.95 -0.15 -17.11
N TYR A 25 22.16 -0.17 -18.19
CA TYR A 25 21.79 1.02 -18.94
C TYR A 25 20.28 1.12 -19.22
N PRO A 26 19.41 0.94 -18.21
CA PRO A 26 17.95 0.93 -18.43
C PRO A 26 17.42 2.26 -19.00
N HIS A 27 18.03 3.41 -18.65
CA HIS A 27 17.69 4.71 -19.21
C HIS A 27 17.94 4.78 -20.71
N ILE A 28 19.07 4.21 -21.21
CA ILE A 28 19.37 4.15 -22.64
C ILE A 28 18.36 3.26 -23.36
N ALA A 29 17.99 2.13 -22.77
CA ALA A 29 17.02 1.22 -23.34
C ALA A 29 15.64 1.91 -23.50
N LYS A 30 15.20 2.70 -22.51
CA LYS A 30 13.93 3.42 -22.56
C LYS A 30 14.00 4.65 -23.48
N ASP A 31 14.97 5.54 -23.26
CA ASP A 31 15.00 6.86 -23.88
C ASP A 31 15.43 6.79 -25.37
N GLU A 32 16.37 5.91 -25.70
CA GLU A 32 16.93 5.83 -27.03
C GLU A 32 16.36 4.67 -27.87
N LEU A 33 15.94 3.57 -27.23
CA LEU A 33 15.43 2.40 -27.94
C LEU A 33 13.92 2.19 -27.78
N GLY A 34 13.26 2.96 -26.92
CA GLY A 34 11.82 2.83 -26.63
C GLY A 34 11.45 1.49 -25.98
N ILE A 35 12.41 0.84 -25.30
CA ILE A 35 12.18 -0.42 -24.60
C ILE A 35 11.72 -0.06 -23.17
N GLU A 36 10.48 -0.39 -22.84
CA GLU A 36 9.98 -0.23 -21.47
C GLU A 36 10.59 -1.32 -20.58
N ILE A 37 11.45 -0.89 -19.66
CA ILE A 37 12.05 -1.74 -18.61
C ILE A 37 11.35 -1.52 -17.27
N ASP A 38 10.68 -0.36 -17.14
CA ASP A 38 9.92 0.08 -15.99
C ASP A 38 8.73 -0.86 -15.70
N THR A 39 8.62 -1.33 -14.46
CA THR A 39 7.52 -2.22 -14.03
C THR A 39 6.26 -1.45 -13.62
N ASN A 40 6.22 -0.14 -13.83
CA ASN A 40 5.13 0.76 -13.43
C ASN A 40 4.86 0.75 -11.91
N GLN A 41 5.90 0.70 -11.11
CA GLN A 41 5.82 0.78 -9.64
C GLN A 41 6.31 2.12 -9.08
N PHE A 42 7.14 2.87 -9.84
CA PHE A 42 7.60 4.21 -9.48
C PHE A 42 6.72 5.28 -10.14
N PHE A 43 6.33 6.26 -9.37
CA PHE A 43 5.48 7.35 -9.79
C PHE A 43 6.04 8.69 -9.30
N GLU A 44 5.87 9.75 -10.08
CA GLU A 44 5.88 11.10 -9.53
C GLU A 44 4.70 11.30 -8.57
N VAL A 45 4.78 12.25 -7.66
CA VAL A 45 3.78 12.43 -6.59
C VAL A 45 2.36 12.56 -7.13
N GLU A 46 2.16 13.41 -8.14
CA GLU A 46 0.82 13.66 -8.68
C GLU A 46 0.28 12.49 -9.53
N ASP A 47 1.16 11.73 -10.17
CA ASP A 47 0.76 10.54 -10.93
C ASP A 47 0.41 9.38 -10.00
N PHE A 48 1.09 9.27 -8.85
CA PHE A 48 0.69 8.35 -7.79
C PHE A 48 -0.71 8.67 -7.28
N VAL A 49 -1.02 9.96 -7.01
CA VAL A 49 -2.36 10.39 -6.57
C VAL A 49 -3.42 10.01 -7.60
N LYS A 50 -3.17 10.30 -8.88
CA LYS A 50 -4.10 9.93 -9.97
C LYS A 50 -4.34 8.41 -10.04
N SER A 51 -3.27 7.62 -9.94
CA SER A 51 -3.38 6.15 -9.99
C SER A 51 -4.12 5.58 -8.78
N TYR A 52 -4.00 6.22 -7.63
CA TYR A 52 -4.68 5.81 -6.40
C TYR A 52 -6.18 6.12 -6.47
N ASP A 53 -6.55 7.32 -6.91
CA ASP A 53 -7.95 7.75 -6.97
C ASP A 53 -8.71 7.08 -8.14
N ALA A 54 -8.02 6.65 -9.21
CA ALA A 54 -8.63 5.98 -10.35
C ALA A 54 -9.24 4.60 -9.98
N ASN A 55 -8.75 3.95 -8.95
CA ASN A 55 -9.23 2.63 -8.54
C ASN A 55 -10.62 2.65 -7.86
N GLY A 56 -11.20 3.81 -7.52
CA GLY A 56 -12.60 3.99 -7.08
C GLY A 56 -13.04 3.27 -5.80
N ILE A 57 -12.24 2.32 -5.32
CA ILE A 57 -12.50 1.49 -4.13
C ILE A 57 -12.01 2.20 -2.86
N ASN A 58 -11.04 3.10 -3.01
CA ASN A 58 -10.43 3.82 -1.90
C ASN A 58 -11.14 5.15 -1.62
N ALA A 59 -11.06 5.62 -0.38
CA ALA A 59 -11.36 7.02 -0.09
C ALA A 59 -10.37 7.91 -0.85
N PRO A 60 -10.81 9.04 -1.43
CA PRO A 60 -9.93 9.92 -2.19
C PRO A 60 -8.76 10.38 -1.31
N ILE A 61 -7.55 10.41 -1.88
CA ILE A 61 -6.38 10.95 -1.19
C ILE A 61 -6.06 12.39 -1.59
N ASN A 62 -6.74 12.90 -2.61
CA ASN A 62 -6.68 14.30 -3.01
C ASN A 62 -7.73 15.14 -2.25
N CYS A 63 -7.63 15.13 -0.92
CA CYS A 63 -8.48 15.87 0.01
C CYS A 63 -7.66 16.90 0.78
N ASP A 64 -8.31 17.80 1.52
CA ASP A 64 -7.63 18.76 2.38
C ASP A 64 -6.75 18.06 3.43
N PHE A 65 -5.58 18.63 3.71
CA PHE A 65 -4.69 18.10 4.74
C PHE A 65 -4.98 18.79 6.07
N LEU A 66 -5.69 18.12 6.96
CA LEU A 66 -6.17 18.66 8.24
C LEU A 66 -5.79 17.73 9.41
N HIS A 67 -5.58 18.35 10.59
CA HIS A 67 -5.40 17.65 11.87
C HIS A 67 -4.21 16.68 11.96
N ARG A 68 -3.16 16.90 11.15
CA ARG A 68 -1.91 16.10 11.11
C ARG A 68 -0.65 16.96 11.09
N GLU A 69 -0.75 18.20 11.51
CA GLU A 69 0.34 19.18 11.46
C GLU A 69 1.53 18.78 12.34
N SER A 70 1.27 18.12 13.47
CA SER A 70 2.34 17.65 14.36
C SER A 70 3.07 16.46 13.77
N GLU A 71 2.36 15.46 13.28
CA GLU A 71 2.94 14.27 12.62
C GLU A 71 3.64 14.65 11.32
N PHE A 72 3.12 15.64 10.60
CA PHE A 72 3.76 16.19 9.41
C PHE A 72 5.12 16.85 9.76
N THR A 73 5.15 17.72 10.77
CA THR A 73 6.38 18.38 11.21
C THR A 73 7.41 17.38 11.73
N GLU A 74 6.96 16.38 12.49
CA GLU A 74 7.80 15.31 12.99
C GLU A 74 8.38 14.46 11.83
N THR A 75 7.55 14.13 10.84
CA THR A 75 7.98 13.35 9.67
C THR A 75 8.98 14.12 8.83
N CYS A 76 8.74 15.40 8.56
CA CYS A 76 9.69 16.26 7.85
C CYS A 76 11.03 16.37 8.58
N THR A 77 11.00 16.55 9.91
CA THR A 77 12.21 16.58 10.73
C THR A 77 12.95 15.24 10.71
N SER A 78 12.21 14.15 10.76
CA SER A 78 12.76 12.80 10.69
C SER A 78 13.50 12.54 9.38
N ILE A 79 12.91 12.88 8.24
CA ILE A 79 13.52 12.69 6.91
C ILE A 79 14.85 13.45 6.79
N ILE A 80 14.95 14.65 7.37
CA ILE A 80 16.20 15.41 7.36
C ILE A 80 17.30 14.66 8.13
N ASN A 81 16.97 14.11 9.30
CA ASN A 81 17.95 13.59 10.26
C ASN A 81 18.24 12.09 10.09
N ASN A 82 17.34 11.32 9.47
CA ASN A 82 17.45 9.87 9.35
C ASN A 82 17.49 9.42 7.90
N LYS A 83 18.07 8.25 7.64
CA LYS A 83 18.06 7.61 6.30
C LYS A 83 16.73 6.95 6.01
N VAL A 84 16.09 6.38 7.04
CA VAL A 84 14.80 5.68 6.92
C VAL A 84 13.85 6.19 7.99
N THR A 85 12.66 6.62 7.57
CA THR A 85 11.52 6.99 8.42
C THR A 85 10.36 6.05 8.14
N ILE A 86 9.76 5.49 9.19
CA ILE A 86 8.66 4.54 9.10
C ILE A 86 7.39 5.15 9.73
N LEU A 87 6.34 5.34 8.94
CA LEU A 87 5.01 5.68 9.41
C LEU A 87 4.23 4.39 9.68
N THR A 88 3.83 4.15 10.91
CA THR A 88 3.08 2.95 11.31
C THR A 88 1.72 3.31 11.88
N GLY A 89 0.78 2.38 11.86
CA GLY A 89 -0.56 2.53 12.42
C GLY A 89 -1.63 1.77 11.62
N ALA A 90 -2.83 1.74 12.15
CA ALA A 90 -3.96 0.98 11.59
C ALA A 90 -4.28 1.37 10.13
N SER A 91 -4.99 0.51 9.41
CA SER A 91 -5.48 0.83 8.07
C SER A 91 -6.51 1.97 8.11
N GLY A 92 -6.49 2.85 7.09
CA GLY A 92 -7.48 3.92 6.93
C GLY A 92 -7.35 5.12 7.87
N ILE A 93 -6.21 5.30 8.55
CA ILE A 93 -5.95 6.46 9.44
C ILE A 93 -5.18 7.60 8.77
N GLY A 94 -4.90 7.53 7.46
CA GLY A 94 -4.30 8.62 6.70
C GLY A 94 -2.78 8.59 6.57
N LYS A 95 -2.09 7.46 6.78
CA LYS A 95 -0.62 7.34 6.60
C LYS A 95 -0.16 7.77 5.21
N THR A 96 -0.78 7.22 4.17
CA THR A 96 -0.47 7.54 2.77
C THR A 96 -0.69 9.02 2.46
N ARG A 97 -1.80 9.60 2.95
CA ARG A 97 -2.10 11.04 2.76
C ARG A 97 -1.04 11.93 3.43
N LEU A 98 -0.62 11.58 4.66
CA LEU A 98 0.46 12.28 5.36
C LEU A 98 1.78 12.18 4.59
N ALA A 99 2.16 10.98 4.14
CA ALA A 99 3.38 10.76 3.38
C ALA A 99 3.41 11.58 2.08
N LEU A 100 2.28 11.63 1.35
CA LEU A 100 2.17 12.43 0.11
C LEU A 100 2.33 13.92 0.37
N GLU A 101 1.79 14.45 1.48
CA GLU A 101 1.99 15.85 1.83
C GLU A 101 3.46 16.17 2.11
N VAL A 102 4.15 15.26 2.80
CA VAL A 102 5.59 15.35 3.03
C VAL A 102 6.36 15.28 1.70
N CYS A 103 5.99 14.38 0.80
CA CYS A 103 6.59 14.26 -0.53
C CYS A 103 6.42 15.56 -1.34
N ARG A 104 5.22 16.14 -1.36
CA ARG A 104 4.94 17.43 -2.02
C ARG A 104 5.82 18.55 -1.49
N GLN A 105 6.01 18.63 -0.17
CA GLN A 105 6.87 19.64 0.44
C GLN A 105 8.33 19.45 0.06
N GLN A 106 8.80 18.21 -0.08
CA GLN A 106 10.19 17.90 -0.42
C GLN A 106 10.48 18.00 -1.92
N ASP A 107 9.46 17.97 -2.75
CA ASP A 107 9.58 18.14 -4.21
C ASP A 107 9.79 19.62 -4.58
N ASN A 108 11.02 20.06 -4.39
CA ASN A 108 11.42 21.47 -4.53
C ASN A 108 12.43 21.72 -5.66
N GLY A 109 12.56 20.77 -6.58
CA GLY A 109 13.49 20.79 -7.70
C GLY A 109 14.95 20.52 -7.36
N LYS A 110 15.30 20.37 -6.05
CA LYS A 110 16.64 19.98 -5.59
C LYS A 110 16.68 18.51 -5.12
N THR A 111 15.54 17.97 -4.75
CA THR A 111 15.35 16.59 -4.33
C THR A 111 14.42 15.93 -5.34
N LYS A 112 14.84 14.84 -5.94
CA LYS A 112 13.97 13.99 -6.77
C LYS A 112 13.08 13.18 -5.85
N VAL A 113 11.76 13.26 -6.02
CA VAL A 113 10.79 12.60 -5.15
C VAL A 113 10.02 11.55 -5.95
N PHE A 114 10.03 10.33 -5.47
CA PHE A 114 9.27 9.23 -6.07
C PHE A 114 8.39 8.54 -5.05
N CYS A 115 7.21 8.12 -5.50
CA CYS A 115 6.29 7.28 -4.74
C CYS A 115 6.27 5.87 -5.35
N VAL A 116 6.39 4.84 -4.53
CA VAL A 116 6.43 3.45 -4.96
C VAL A 116 5.20 2.72 -4.46
N LYS A 117 4.47 2.09 -5.39
CA LYS A 117 3.38 1.16 -5.10
C LYS A 117 3.75 -0.20 -5.67
N SER A 118 3.93 -1.20 -4.80
CA SER A 118 4.28 -2.55 -5.23
C SER A 118 3.12 -3.19 -6.00
N ASN A 119 3.45 -3.78 -7.15
CA ASN A 119 2.52 -4.60 -7.95
C ASN A 119 2.93 -6.08 -7.99
N GLY A 120 3.82 -6.51 -7.09
CA GLY A 120 4.30 -7.88 -6.99
C GLY A 120 5.53 -8.20 -7.83
N ASN A 121 6.02 -7.26 -8.63
CA ASN A 121 7.28 -7.42 -9.37
C ASN A 121 8.50 -6.98 -8.55
N PHE A 122 9.68 -7.43 -8.94
CA PHE A 122 10.93 -6.96 -8.36
C PHE A 122 11.19 -5.50 -8.75
N LEU A 123 11.73 -4.71 -7.82
CA LEU A 123 12.00 -3.27 -7.99
C LEU A 123 13.43 -2.95 -8.43
N TYR A 124 14.26 -3.97 -8.70
CA TYR A 124 15.68 -3.76 -8.93
C TYR A 124 15.97 -2.92 -10.18
N GLU A 125 15.30 -3.21 -11.29
CA GLU A 125 15.40 -2.48 -12.54
C GLU A 125 14.87 -1.06 -12.41
N ASP A 126 13.73 -0.89 -11.76
CA ASP A 126 13.14 0.43 -11.49
C ASP A 126 14.09 1.29 -10.66
N ILE A 127 14.68 0.74 -9.59
CA ILE A 127 15.64 1.47 -8.75
C ILE A 127 16.82 1.97 -9.58
N LYS A 128 17.40 1.14 -10.42
CA LYS A 128 18.51 1.53 -11.30
C LYS A 128 18.12 2.60 -12.31
N TYR A 129 16.90 2.51 -12.84
CA TYR A 129 16.39 3.48 -13.80
C TYR A 129 16.14 4.84 -13.15
N TYR A 130 15.39 4.88 -12.04
CA TYR A 130 14.98 6.13 -11.40
C TYR A 130 16.06 6.77 -10.53
N ILE A 131 17.04 5.98 -10.03
CA ILE A 131 18.17 6.45 -9.23
C ILE A 131 19.47 6.28 -10.03
N SER A 132 19.48 6.79 -11.26
CA SER A 132 20.62 6.67 -12.18
C SER A 132 21.75 7.67 -11.94
N ASP A 133 21.43 8.86 -11.41
CA ASP A 133 22.37 9.97 -11.23
C ASP A 133 22.65 10.24 -9.75
N SER A 134 23.86 10.74 -9.45
CA SER A 134 24.15 11.26 -8.11
C SER A 134 23.23 12.44 -7.77
N GLY A 135 22.82 12.55 -6.50
CA GLY A 135 21.93 13.61 -6.08
C GLY A 135 21.12 13.28 -4.83
N LYS A 136 20.11 14.10 -4.57
CA LYS A 136 19.20 13.93 -3.44
C LYS A 136 17.90 13.30 -3.88
N TYR A 137 17.50 12.27 -3.15
CA TYR A 137 16.28 11.52 -3.42
C TYR A 137 15.46 11.35 -2.14
N LEU A 138 14.14 11.47 -2.26
CA LEU A 138 13.17 10.96 -1.31
C LEU A 138 12.31 9.92 -2.00
N ILE A 139 12.29 8.70 -1.48
CA ILE A 139 11.49 7.61 -2.04
C ILE A 139 10.48 7.18 -0.98
N PHE A 140 9.21 7.41 -1.27
CA PHE A 140 8.10 6.95 -0.44
C PHE A 140 7.62 5.58 -0.93
N PHE A 141 7.65 4.58 -0.07
CA PHE A 141 7.07 3.26 -0.31
C PHE A 141 5.74 3.14 0.42
N ASP A 142 4.66 3.07 -0.35
CA ASP A 142 3.33 2.85 0.22
C ASP A 142 3.12 1.35 0.51
N ASP A 143 2.62 1.06 1.73
CA ASP A 143 2.47 -0.30 2.23
C ASP A 143 3.74 -1.16 1.95
N VAL A 144 4.90 -0.73 2.47
CA VAL A 144 6.22 -1.35 2.21
C VAL A 144 6.27 -2.86 2.50
N ASN A 145 5.35 -3.34 3.32
CA ASN A 145 5.16 -4.77 3.59
C ASN A 145 4.75 -5.59 2.35
N MET A 146 4.26 -4.93 1.30
CA MET A 146 3.89 -5.54 0.01
C MET A 146 5.05 -5.63 -0.97
N VAL A 147 6.19 -5.00 -0.66
CA VAL A 147 7.36 -4.99 -1.54
C VAL A 147 8.02 -6.36 -1.58
N VAL A 148 8.17 -6.90 -2.80
CA VAL A 148 8.85 -8.17 -3.05
C VAL A 148 10.34 -8.03 -2.75
N SER A 149 10.89 -8.94 -1.94
CA SER A 149 12.32 -8.96 -1.60
C SER A 149 12.82 -7.63 -1.02
N LEU A 150 12.14 -7.11 0.00
CA LEU A 150 12.49 -5.85 0.66
C LEU A 150 13.98 -5.78 1.07
N ASP A 151 14.57 -6.89 1.52
CA ASP A 151 16.00 -6.94 1.86
C ASP A 151 16.89 -6.56 0.65
N ASN A 152 16.55 -7.02 -0.56
CA ASN A 152 17.29 -6.68 -1.79
C ASN A 152 17.13 -5.20 -2.16
N VAL A 153 15.92 -4.65 -1.97
CA VAL A 153 15.64 -3.22 -2.20
C VAL A 153 16.46 -2.35 -1.24
N LEU A 154 16.48 -2.71 0.04
CA LEU A 154 17.27 -2.02 1.06
C LEU A 154 18.77 -2.10 0.77
N ASP A 155 19.26 -3.30 0.42
CA ASP A 155 20.65 -3.50 0.04
C ASP A 155 21.02 -2.60 -1.14
N THR A 156 20.24 -2.65 -2.23
CA THR A 156 20.49 -1.87 -3.43
C THR A 156 20.54 -0.36 -3.15
N ILE A 157 19.60 0.18 -2.36
CA ILE A 157 19.49 1.62 -2.13
C ILE A 157 20.49 2.11 -1.06
N LEU A 158 20.61 1.39 0.06
CA LEU A 158 21.40 1.84 1.20
C LEU A 158 22.91 1.61 1.04
N THR A 159 23.31 0.84 0.04
CA THR A 159 24.73 0.64 -0.33
C THR A 159 25.19 1.51 -1.50
N LEU A 160 24.33 2.40 -2.02
CA LEU A 160 24.71 3.37 -3.05
C LEU A 160 25.89 4.23 -2.59
N PRO A 161 26.74 4.70 -3.53
CA PRO A 161 27.87 5.60 -3.23
C PRO A 161 27.42 6.87 -2.48
N THR A 162 28.37 7.50 -1.80
CA THR A 162 28.09 8.66 -0.88
C THR A 162 27.60 9.92 -1.58
N ASP A 163 27.73 10.02 -2.88
CA ASP A 163 27.21 11.08 -3.73
C ASP A 163 25.69 10.92 -4.04
N PHE A 164 25.10 9.77 -3.65
CA PHE A 164 23.67 9.54 -3.64
C PHE A 164 23.12 9.75 -2.21
N ASP A 165 22.44 10.87 -1.99
CA ASP A 165 21.75 11.12 -0.70
C ASP A 165 20.29 10.67 -0.78
N VAL A 166 20.06 9.36 -0.61
CA VAL A 166 18.73 8.77 -0.66
C VAL A 166 18.12 8.70 0.73
N LYS A 167 16.91 9.21 0.86
CA LYS A 167 16.06 9.12 2.06
C LYS A 167 14.86 8.23 1.74
N LEU A 168 14.50 7.35 2.67
CA LEU A 168 13.37 6.43 2.53
C LEU A 168 12.28 6.80 3.52
N LEU A 169 11.05 6.95 3.01
CA LEU A 169 9.84 7.10 3.81
C LEU A 169 8.95 5.88 3.56
N PHE A 170 8.60 5.16 4.60
CA PHE A 170 7.78 3.96 4.51
C PHE A 170 6.44 4.16 5.19
N SER A 171 5.34 3.75 4.56
CA SER A 171 4.12 3.43 5.27
C SER A 171 4.08 1.92 5.53
N VAL A 172 3.65 1.53 6.73
CA VAL A 172 3.51 0.12 7.10
C VAL A 172 2.29 -0.07 7.99
N ARG A 173 1.64 -1.22 7.88
CA ARG A 173 0.53 -1.61 8.75
C ARG A 173 1.05 -2.20 10.06
N ASP A 174 0.31 -2.02 11.14
CA ASP A 174 0.71 -2.43 12.50
C ASP A 174 1.22 -3.88 12.57
N TYR A 175 0.55 -4.79 11.90
CA TYR A 175 0.91 -6.22 11.96
C TYR A 175 2.23 -6.56 11.28
N ALA A 176 2.68 -5.74 10.32
CA ALA A 176 3.93 -5.95 9.58
C ALA A 176 5.09 -5.12 10.13
N LYS A 177 4.82 -4.24 11.11
CA LYS A 177 5.75 -3.27 11.69
C LYS A 177 7.07 -3.91 12.11
N GLU A 178 7.03 -4.90 12.98
CA GLU A 178 8.24 -5.52 13.55
C GLU A 178 9.12 -6.13 12.46
N ARG A 179 8.53 -6.82 11.48
CA ARG A 179 9.26 -7.41 10.37
C ARG A 179 9.99 -6.37 9.52
N VAL A 180 9.32 -5.24 9.23
CA VAL A 180 9.93 -4.16 8.44
C VAL A 180 11.04 -3.48 9.23
N ILE A 181 10.82 -3.22 10.52
CA ILE A 181 11.85 -2.67 11.41
C ILE A 181 13.07 -3.59 11.48
N ASP A 182 12.88 -4.89 11.63
CA ASP A 182 13.96 -5.88 11.67
C ASP A 182 14.75 -5.90 10.36
N ALA A 183 14.07 -5.83 9.21
CA ALA A 183 14.73 -5.78 7.90
C ALA A 183 15.59 -4.52 7.76
N VAL A 184 15.03 -3.33 8.08
CA VAL A 184 15.73 -2.05 7.99
C VAL A 184 16.89 -1.97 8.99
N SER A 185 16.71 -2.48 10.21
CA SER A 185 17.70 -2.38 11.29
C SER A 185 18.99 -3.15 11.02
N ARG A 186 19.00 -4.04 10.01
CA ARG A 186 20.24 -4.70 9.53
C ARG A 186 21.18 -3.73 8.83
N TYR A 187 20.67 -2.62 8.31
CA TYR A 187 21.41 -1.61 7.53
C TYR A 187 21.55 -0.29 8.29
N VAL A 188 20.45 0.20 8.89
CA VAL A 188 20.38 1.50 9.54
C VAL A 188 19.26 1.50 10.58
N LEU A 189 19.45 2.25 11.68
CA LEU A 189 18.38 2.42 12.66
C LEU A 189 17.29 3.33 12.09
N PRO A 190 16.03 2.84 11.90
CA PRO A 190 14.96 3.68 11.41
C PRO A 190 14.40 4.58 12.50
N ASN A 191 13.87 5.75 12.13
CA ASN A 191 12.97 6.51 12.99
C ASN A 191 11.53 6.05 12.75
N ILE A 192 10.79 5.78 13.82
CA ILE A 192 9.44 5.24 13.77
C ILE A 192 8.47 6.28 14.29
N ILE A 193 7.46 6.62 13.49
CA ILE A 193 6.41 7.57 13.83
C ILE A 193 5.08 6.81 13.82
N GLU A 194 4.42 6.77 14.97
CA GLU A 194 3.15 6.08 15.13
C GLU A 194 1.99 7.04 14.89
N ILE A 195 1.19 6.75 13.87
CA ILE A 195 0.04 7.56 13.49
C ILE A 195 -1.20 7.03 14.22
N GLY A 196 -1.79 7.89 15.04
CA GLY A 196 -2.99 7.58 15.83
C GLY A 196 -4.28 7.68 15.02
N ARG A 197 -5.39 7.24 15.63
CA ARG A 197 -6.74 7.43 15.10
C ARG A 197 -7.14 8.89 15.19
N PHE A 198 -7.98 9.35 14.26
CA PHE A 198 -8.62 10.67 14.37
C PHE A 198 -9.63 10.71 15.51
N LYS A 199 -9.77 11.87 16.13
CA LYS A 199 -10.86 12.14 17.09
C LYS A 199 -12.16 12.44 16.35
N ASP A 200 -13.29 12.26 17.01
CA ASP A 200 -14.61 12.51 16.41
C ASP A 200 -14.76 13.93 15.87
N ASP A 201 -14.22 14.93 16.56
CA ASP A 201 -14.31 16.32 16.12
C ASP A 201 -13.43 16.61 14.92
N GLU A 202 -12.24 16.00 14.86
CA GLU A 202 -11.34 16.07 13.70
C GLU A 202 -11.99 15.45 12.45
N ILE A 203 -12.67 14.30 12.61
CA ILE A 203 -13.45 13.68 11.53
C ILE A 203 -14.57 14.60 11.05
N LYS A 204 -15.32 15.20 11.98
CA LYS A 204 -16.41 16.12 11.62
C LYS A 204 -15.89 17.34 10.84
N ASP A 205 -14.74 17.88 11.22
CA ASP A 205 -14.17 19.03 10.53
C ASP A 205 -13.69 18.66 9.12
N ILE A 206 -13.05 17.50 8.95
CA ILE A 206 -12.66 16.98 7.63
C ILE A 206 -13.88 16.78 6.74
N LEU A 207 -14.96 16.17 7.25
CA LEU A 207 -16.17 15.94 6.48
C LEU A 207 -16.91 17.24 6.09
N LYS A 208 -16.81 18.29 6.92
CA LYS A 208 -17.33 19.62 6.57
C LYS A 208 -16.51 20.26 5.45
N SER A 209 -15.18 20.14 5.51
CA SER A 209 -14.29 20.72 4.52
C SER A 209 -14.41 20.02 3.18
N ASP A 210 -14.21 18.70 3.16
CA ASP A 210 -14.07 17.94 1.91
C ASP A 210 -15.40 17.49 1.30
N LEU A 211 -16.43 17.23 2.12
CA LEU A 211 -17.73 16.73 1.65
C LEU A 211 -18.87 17.71 1.86
N GLU A 212 -18.59 18.91 2.37
CA GLU A 212 -19.58 19.97 2.65
C GLU A 212 -20.77 19.49 3.51
N ILE A 213 -20.56 18.48 4.36
CA ILE A 213 -21.58 17.95 5.24
C ILE A 213 -21.74 18.88 6.44
N VAL A 214 -22.84 19.64 6.49
CA VAL A 214 -23.13 20.61 7.56
C VAL A 214 -24.14 20.11 8.60
N ASN A 215 -24.88 19.04 8.32
CA ASN A 215 -25.90 18.49 9.23
C ASN A 215 -25.25 17.86 10.47
N PRO A 216 -25.52 18.35 11.70
CA PRO A 216 -24.86 17.86 12.91
C PRO A 216 -25.15 16.38 13.23
N ASP A 217 -26.38 15.92 12.91
CA ASP A 217 -26.76 14.53 13.15
C ASP A 217 -26.03 13.58 12.23
N TYR A 218 -25.81 13.97 10.96
CA TYR A 218 -25.01 13.23 10.00
C TYR A 218 -23.56 13.14 10.46
N LEU A 219 -22.95 14.28 10.78
CA LEU A 219 -21.58 14.36 11.27
C LEU A 219 -21.35 13.51 12.50
N LYS A 220 -22.27 13.59 13.49
CA LYS A 220 -22.19 12.78 14.70
C LYS A 220 -22.25 11.29 14.36
N LYS A 221 -23.22 10.88 13.55
CA LYS A 221 -23.44 9.48 13.21
C LYS A 221 -22.26 8.90 12.41
N ILE A 222 -21.71 9.68 11.46
CA ILE A 222 -20.57 9.28 10.67
C ILE A 222 -19.33 9.12 11.55
N ALA A 223 -19.07 10.05 12.48
CA ALA A 223 -17.93 9.97 13.39
C ALA A 223 -18.02 8.72 14.29
N GLU A 224 -19.21 8.42 14.83
CA GLU A 224 -19.46 7.20 15.61
C GLU A 224 -19.15 5.93 14.79
N ILE A 225 -19.58 5.86 13.54
CA ILE A 225 -19.36 4.72 12.64
C ILE A 225 -17.87 4.58 12.31
N ALA A 226 -17.23 5.69 11.98
CA ALA A 226 -15.84 5.74 11.58
C ALA A 226 -14.87 5.31 12.71
N ASN A 227 -15.21 5.63 13.97
CA ASN A 227 -14.39 5.30 15.13
C ASN A 227 -12.90 5.61 14.91
N GLY A 228 -12.60 6.82 14.42
CA GLY A 228 -11.26 7.30 14.15
C GLY A 228 -10.65 6.83 12.83
N ASN A 229 -11.37 6.07 12.00
CA ASN A 229 -10.94 5.65 10.67
C ASN A 229 -11.48 6.62 9.62
N ILE A 230 -10.60 7.47 9.07
CA ILE A 230 -11.00 8.51 8.12
C ILE A 230 -11.51 7.93 6.80
N ARG A 231 -11.01 6.78 6.37
CA ARG A 231 -11.51 6.10 5.18
C ARG A 231 -12.99 5.72 5.33
N LEU A 232 -13.37 5.15 6.48
CA LEU A 232 -14.77 4.84 6.78
C LEU A 232 -15.61 6.09 6.89
N ALA A 233 -15.07 7.19 7.45
CA ALA A 233 -15.76 8.46 7.50
C ALA A 233 -16.13 8.99 6.11
N PHE A 234 -15.19 8.98 5.17
CA PHE A 234 -15.44 9.38 3.78
C PHE A 234 -16.51 8.50 3.12
N LEU A 235 -16.43 7.19 3.28
CA LEU A 235 -17.40 6.25 2.71
C LEU A 235 -18.80 6.49 3.24
N ALA A 236 -18.94 6.66 4.56
CA ALA A 236 -20.20 6.98 5.21
C ALA A 236 -20.69 8.37 4.79
N GLY A 237 -19.79 9.34 4.68
CA GLY A 237 -20.09 10.70 4.23
C GLY A 237 -20.64 10.75 2.81
N MET A 238 -19.95 10.16 1.86
CA MET A 238 -20.40 10.06 0.46
C MET A 238 -21.76 9.35 0.36
N ARG A 239 -21.97 8.29 1.17
CA ARG A 239 -23.24 7.59 1.22
C ARG A 239 -24.36 8.48 1.73
N SER A 240 -24.09 9.28 2.78
CA SER A 240 -25.09 10.20 3.35
C SER A 240 -25.53 11.29 2.37
N ILE A 241 -24.62 11.74 1.51
CA ILE A 241 -24.93 12.75 0.47
C ILE A 241 -25.83 12.14 -0.61
N ASN A 242 -25.53 10.93 -1.07
CA ASN A 242 -26.23 10.29 -2.17
C ASN A 242 -27.61 9.78 -1.78
N ASP A 243 -27.74 9.16 -0.60
CA ASP A 243 -28.93 8.40 -0.20
C ASP A 243 -29.58 8.92 1.10
N GLY A 244 -29.06 10.00 1.66
CA GLY A 244 -29.58 10.67 2.85
C GLY A 244 -29.31 9.95 4.17
N TYR A 245 -29.88 10.49 5.26
CA TYR A 245 -29.63 10.01 6.63
C TYR A 245 -30.00 8.54 6.85
N GLN A 246 -31.01 8.05 6.16
CA GLN A 246 -31.45 6.66 6.32
C GLN A 246 -30.36 5.67 5.91
N ALA A 247 -29.51 6.04 4.95
CA ALA A 247 -28.43 5.21 4.45
C ALA A 247 -27.27 5.05 5.46
N ILE A 248 -27.13 5.96 6.42
CA ILE A 248 -26.11 5.89 7.48
C ILE A 248 -26.71 5.57 8.85
N ARG A 249 -28.02 5.34 8.92
CA ARG A 249 -28.72 5.02 10.16
C ARG A 249 -28.18 3.76 10.81
N ASN A 250 -27.75 2.82 9.99
CA ASN A 250 -27.19 1.57 10.40
C ASN A 250 -25.80 1.40 9.79
N ALA A 251 -24.76 1.20 10.62
CA ALA A 251 -23.40 0.92 10.16
C ALA A 251 -23.35 -0.31 9.25
N GLU A 252 -24.20 -1.30 9.52
CA GLU A 252 -24.36 -2.51 8.72
C GLU A 252 -24.69 -2.21 7.26
N ASP A 253 -25.62 -1.28 6.99
CA ASP A 253 -26.02 -0.92 5.63
C ASP A 253 -24.87 -0.22 4.86
N ILE A 254 -24.02 0.54 5.55
CA ILE A 254 -22.86 1.18 4.94
C ILE A 254 -21.84 0.12 4.52
N PHE A 255 -21.51 -0.79 5.42
CA PHE A 255 -20.61 -1.90 5.14
C PHE A 255 -21.14 -2.81 4.03
N LYS A 256 -22.44 -3.14 4.09
CA LYS A 256 -23.09 -3.97 3.08
C LYS A 256 -23.03 -3.34 1.68
N ASN A 257 -23.34 -2.07 1.56
CA ASN A 257 -23.33 -1.39 0.27
C ASN A 257 -21.91 -1.17 -0.28
N TYR A 258 -20.95 -0.90 0.61
CA TYR A 258 -19.57 -0.70 0.19
C TYR A 258 -18.85 -2.02 -0.10
N TYR A 259 -18.80 -2.90 0.88
CA TYR A 259 -18.09 -4.17 0.75
C TYR A 259 -18.83 -5.20 -0.10
N GLY A 260 -20.18 -5.16 -0.11
CA GLY A 260 -21.00 -5.96 -1.02
C GLY A 260 -20.70 -5.62 -2.48
N ARG A 261 -20.52 -4.34 -2.79
CA ARG A 261 -20.07 -3.90 -4.10
C ARG A 261 -18.70 -4.47 -4.49
N ILE A 262 -17.75 -4.50 -3.56
CA ILE A 262 -16.42 -5.10 -3.80
C ILE A 262 -16.59 -6.59 -4.16
N ILE A 263 -17.43 -7.32 -3.42
CA ILE A 263 -17.73 -8.72 -3.70
C ILE A 263 -18.31 -8.90 -5.12
N ASP A 264 -19.27 -8.05 -5.49
CA ASP A 264 -19.97 -8.13 -6.77
C ASP A 264 -19.08 -7.70 -7.95
N GLU A 265 -18.37 -6.58 -7.83
CA GLU A 265 -17.48 -6.03 -8.87
C GLU A 265 -16.27 -6.93 -9.11
N ALA A 266 -15.68 -7.48 -8.05
CA ALA A 266 -14.59 -8.46 -8.13
C ALA A 266 -15.09 -9.86 -8.55
N LYS A 267 -16.40 -10.08 -8.65
CA LYS A 267 -17.03 -11.37 -9.01
C LYS A 267 -16.53 -12.54 -8.15
N LEU A 268 -16.39 -12.27 -6.83
CA LEU A 268 -15.88 -13.27 -5.90
C LEU A 268 -16.76 -14.50 -5.87
N THR A 269 -16.14 -15.65 -6.03
CA THR A 269 -16.81 -16.95 -5.92
C THR A 269 -17.15 -17.27 -4.47
N LYS A 270 -17.92 -18.31 -4.24
CA LYS A 270 -18.19 -18.79 -2.87
C LYS A 270 -16.90 -19.25 -2.18
N GLU A 271 -16.01 -19.85 -2.91
CA GLU A 271 -14.70 -20.31 -2.46
C GLU A 271 -13.81 -19.14 -2.03
N ASP A 272 -13.74 -18.06 -2.81
CA ASP A 272 -13.03 -16.83 -2.47
C ASP A 272 -13.55 -16.23 -1.15
N ILE A 273 -14.88 -16.14 -1.01
CA ILE A 273 -15.52 -15.57 0.18
C ILE A 273 -15.28 -16.46 1.42
N LEU A 274 -15.32 -17.78 1.28
CA LEU A 274 -15.02 -18.69 2.38
C LEU A 274 -13.54 -18.65 2.78
N MET A 275 -12.63 -18.44 1.83
CA MET A 275 -11.22 -18.18 2.14
C MET A 275 -11.06 -16.88 2.94
N LEU A 276 -11.66 -15.79 2.48
CA LEU A 276 -11.67 -14.50 3.19
C LEU A 276 -12.28 -14.63 4.60
N PHE A 277 -13.37 -15.37 4.75
CA PHE A 277 -14.00 -15.67 6.03
C PHE A 277 -13.04 -16.39 6.98
N PHE A 278 -12.37 -17.43 6.48
CA PHE A 278 -11.39 -18.17 7.26
C PHE A 278 -10.22 -17.29 7.72
N ILE A 279 -9.62 -16.53 6.80
CA ILE A 279 -8.53 -15.60 7.12
C ILE A 279 -8.99 -14.54 8.14
N SER A 280 -10.25 -14.09 8.05
CA SER A 280 -10.80 -13.11 8.98
C SER A 280 -10.96 -13.64 10.40
N ILE A 281 -11.25 -14.92 10.58
CA ILE A 281 -11.31 -15.59 11.89
C ILE A 281 -9.92 -15.91 12.43
N ALA A 282 -9.09 -16.51 11.59
CA ALA A 282 -7.78 -17.01 12.04
C ALA A 282 -6.77 -15.89 12.28
N GLY A 283 -7.01 -14.67 11.71
CA GLY A 283 -6.01 -13.63 11.65
C GLY A 283 -4.94 -13.96 10.60
N PRO A 284 -3.67 -13.56 10.81
CA PRO A 284 -2.57 -13.98 9.94
C PRO A 284 -2.42 -15.50 9.94
N VAL A 285 -2.58 -16.12 8.78
CA VAL A 285 -2.52 -17.58 8.62
C VAL A 285 -1.19 -17.97 8.01
N LYS A 286 -0.42 -18.80 8.70
CA LYS A 286 0.77 -19.43 8.18
C LYS A 286 0.41 -20.79 7.59
N HIS A 287 0.56 -20.97 6.29
CA HIS A 287 0.00 -22.09 5.53
C HIS A 287 0.51 -23.46 6.00
N ASN A 288 1.77 -23.54 6.42
CA ASN A 288 2.41 -24.80 6.78
C ASN A 288 2.36 -25.15 8.28
N GLU A 289 1.94 -24.23 9.16
CA GLU A 289 2.04 -24.40 10.61
C GLU A 289 0.71 -24.19 11.36
N ASN A 290 -0.37 -23.81 10.65
CA ASN A 290 -1.62 -23.52 11.32
C ASN A 290 -2.54 -24.75 11.33
N GLN A 291 -2.78 -25.30 12.53
CA GLN A 291 -3.67 -26.45 12.73
C GLN A 291 -5.09 -26.13 12.25
N LEU A 292 -5.59 -24.91 12.49
CA LEU A 292 -6.90 -24.47 12.06
C LEU A 292 -7.01 -24.45 10.52
N TYR A 293 -5.93 -24.05 9.81
CA TYR A 293 -5.86 -24.13 8.36
C TYR A 293 -6.02 -25.56 7.84
N SER A 294 -5.34 -26.50 8.49
CA SER A 294 -5.41 -27.93 8.15
C SER A 294 -6.79 -28.52 8.45
N GLU A 295 -7.42 -28.13 9.55
CA GLU A 295 -8.76 -28.57 9.93
C GLU A 295 -9.84 -28.01 8.97
N MET A 296 -9.75 -26.72 8.59
CA MET A 296 -10.65 -26.10 7.60
C MET A 296 -10.52 -26.76 6.22
N LYS A 297 -9.29 -27.05 5.79
CA LYS A 297 -9.02 -27.80 4.55
C LYS A 297 -9.67 -29.18 4.55
N ASN A 298 -9.71 -29.84 5.70
CA ASN A 298 -10.37 -31.12 5.86
C ASN A 298 -11.90 -31.02 5.90
N LEU A 299 -12.44 -29.98 6.52
CA LEU A 299 -13.91 -29.78 6.67
C LEU A 299 -14.58 -29.27 5.39
N TYR A 300 -13.97 -28.38 4.68
CA TYR A 300 -14.59 -27.69 3.52
C TYR A 300 -14.03 -28.13 2.17
N GLY A 301 -13.10 -29.09 2.16
CA GLY A 301 -12.52 -29.68 0.96
C GLY A 301 -11.26 -28.96 0.45
N LYS A 302 -10.48 -29.67 -0.36
CA LYS A 302 -9.19 -29.19 -0.87
C LYS A 302 -9.26 -27.92 -1.73
N LYS A 303 -10.42 -27.63 -2.31
CA LYS A 303 -10.60 -26.49 -3.24
C LYS A 303 -10.65 -25.12 -2.57
N ILE A 304 -10.91 -25.03 -1.26
CA ILE A 304 -11.09 -23.72 -0.58
C ILE A 304 -9.78 -23.06 -0.19
N LEU A 305 -8.71 -23.84 -0.12
CA LEU A 305 -7.40 -23.38 0.37
C LEU A 305 -6.29 -23.64 -0.66
N GLU A 306 -6.62 -23.45 -1.94
CA GLU A 306 -5.65 -23.54 -3.03
C GLU A 306 -4.92 -22.21 -3.18
N ASP A 307 -3.62 -22.27 -3.50
CA ASP A 307 -2.79 -21.08 -3.69
C ASP A 307 -3.35 -20.15 -4.77
N ASP A 308 -4.00 -20.71 -5.82
CA ASP A 308 -4.67 -19.95 -6.88
C ASP A 308 -5.74 -19.00 -6.35
N ILE A 309 -6.48 -19.39 -5.30
CA ILE A 309 -7.49 -18.51 -4.66
C ILE A 309 -6.80 -17.36 -3.94
N ILE A 310 -5.71 -17.65 -3.23
CA ILE A 310 -4.94 -16.62 -2.52
C ILE A 310 -4.30 -15.65 -3.51
N GLU A 311 -3.74 -16.15 -4.61
CA GLU A 311 -3.20 -15.31 -5.69
C GLU A 311 -4.25 -14.37 -6.28
N ASN A 312 -5.45 -14.90 -6.56
CA ASN A 312 -6.56 -14.09 -7.03
C ASN A 312 -6.95 -13.01 -6.01
N LEU A 313 -7.14 -13.38 -4.74
CA LEU A 313 -7.50 -12.43 -3.68
C LEU A 313 -6.41 -11.39 -3.43
N TYR A 314 -5.15 -11.77 -3.57
CA TYR A 314 -4.01 -10.88 -3.47
C TYR A 314 -3.95 -9.88 -4.63
N SER A 315 -4.18 -10.35 -5.87
CA SER A 315 -4.24 -9.48 -7.05
C SER A 315 -5.38 -8.45 -6.98
N LEU A 316 -6.45 -8.78 -6.24
CA LEU A 316 -7.58 -7.89 -5.95
C LEU A 316 -7.34 -6.99 -4.72
N GLU A 317 -6.16 -7.02 -4.12
CA GLU A 317 -5.81 -6.28 -2.89
C GLU A 317 -6.72 -6.58 -1.68
N LEU A 318 -7.37 -7.74 -1.65
CA LEU A 318 -8.27 -8.15 -0.57
C LEU A 318 -7.55 -8.87 0.57
N VAL A 319 -6.40 -9.45 0.29
CA VAL A 319 -5.50 -10.06 1.27
C VAL A 319 -4.07 -9.57 1.08
N ASP A 320 -3.31 -9.55 2.16
CA ASP A 320 -1.86 -9.42 2.14
C ASP A 320 -1.24 -10.82 2.15
N TRP A 321 -0.35 -11.11 1.21
CA TRP A 321 0.29 -12.41 1.09
C TRP A 321 1.82 -12.29 1.16
N PHE A 322 2.41 -12.82 2.24
CA PHE A 322 3.83 -12.64 2.55
C PHE A 322 4.63 -13.90 2.24
N LYS A 323 5.63 -13.78 1.36
CA LYS A 323 6.58 -14.84 0.99
C LYS A 323 5.91 -16.18 0.66
N ASN A 324 4.69 -16.15 0.17
CA ASN A 324 3.86 -17.32 -0.10
C ASN A 324 3.63 -18.21 1.13
N GLU A 325 3.81 -17.69 2.34
CA GLU A 325 3.69 -18.45 3.60
C GLU A 325 2.59 -17.92 4.51
N ILE A 326 2.38 -16.60 4.56
CA ILE A 326 1.45 -15.98 5.51
C ILE A 326 0.45 -15.14 4.73
N THR A 327 -0.83 -15.40 4.96
CA THR A 327 -1.94 -14.61 4.41
C THR A 327 -2.71 -13.92 5.51
N LYS A 328 -3.09 -12.68 5.30
CA LYS A 328 -3.93 -11.89 6.19
C LYS A 328 -4.90 -11.05 5.39
N ILE A 329 -6.08 -10.77 5.98
CA ILE A 329 -7.04 -9.83 5.38
C ILE A 329 -6.43 -8.42 5.27
N ALA A 330 -6.56 -7.79 4.12
CA ALA A 330 -5.95 -6.49 3.84
C ALA A 330 -6.63 -5.35 4.62
N ASP A 331 -7.95 -5.42 4.82
CA ASP A 331 -8.76 -4.46 5.55
C ASP A 331 -9.56 -5.18 6.64
N GLN A 332 -9.31 -4.84 7.91
CA GLN A 332 -10.00 -5.46 9.06
C GLN A 332 -11.52 -5.22 9.04
N SER A 333 -11.97 -4.07 8.52
CA SER A 333 -13.40 -3.76 8.43
C SER A 333 -14.07 -4.59 7.35
N PHE A 334 -13.38 -4.84 6.25
CA PHE A 334 -13.81 -5.81 5.23
C PHE A 334 -13.87 -7.24 5.81
N GLY A 335 -12.86 -7.65 6.57
CA GLY A 335 -12.88 -8.93 7.28
C GLY A 335 -14.10 -9.08 8.19
N ASN A 336 -14.41 -8.07 8.99
CA ASN A 336 -15.61 -8.07 9.84
C ASN A 336 -16.89 -8.14 9.03
N TYR A 337 -16.94 -7.47 7.88
CA TYR A 337 -18.08 -7.57 6.96
C TYR A 337 -18.21 -8.99 6.36
N ILE A 338 -17.12 -9.62 5.95
CA ILE A 338 -17.11 -10.99 5.46
C ILE A 338 -17.63 -11.98 6.52
N LEU A 339 -17.25 -11.80 7.80
CA LEU A 339 -17.78 -12.62 8.90
C LEU A 339 -19.30 -12.46 8.99
N TYR A 340 -19.81 -11.22 8.99
CA TYR A 340 -21.23 -10.94 8.98
C TYR A 340 -21.94 -11.54 7.76
N TYR A 341 -21.39 -11.33 6.57
CA TYR A 341 -21.95 -11.81 5.30
C TYR A 341 -22.13 -13.32 5.27
N VAL A 342 -21.13 -14.06 5.70
CA VAL A 342 -21.15 -15.54 5.70
C VAL A 342 -22.07 -16.10 6.78
N LEU A 343 -22.01 -15.56 8.00
CA LEU A 343 -22.74 -16.10 9.16
C LEU A 343 -24.21 -15.67 9.20
N PHE A 344 -24.52 -14.42 8.90
CA PHE A 344 -25.83 -13.85 9.12
C PHE A 344 -26.61 -13.60 7.82
N GLU A 345 -25.94 -13.14 6.77
CA GLU A 345 -26.62 -12.85 5.51
C GLU A 345 -26.79 -14.12 4.64
N LYS A 346 -25.71 -14.81 4.35
CA LYS A 346 -25.74 -16.03 3.52
C LYS A 346 -26.01 -17.31 4.32
N ARG A 347 -25.66 -17.31 5.60
CA ARG A 347 -25.80 -18.48 6.50
C ARG A 347 -25.18 -19.74 5.93
N TRP A 348 -23.99 -19.60 5.35
CA TRP A 348 -23.27 -20.73 4.76
C TRP A 348 -22.62 -21.61 5.82
N ILE A 349 -22.38 -21.07 7.01
CA ILE A 349 -21.80 -21.73 8.15
C ILE A 349 -22.74 -21.46 9.34
N SER A 350 -23.08 -22.52 10.08
CA SER A 350 -23.98 -22.49 11.25
C SER A 350 -23.23 -22.83 12.52
#